data_495f251c947dfa63422e2ae5e1165460
#
_entry.id   495f251c947dfa63422e2ae5e1165460
#
_cell.length_a   1.000
_cell.length_b   1.000
_cell.length_c   1.000
_cell.angle_alpha   90.00
_cell.angle_beta   90.00
_cell.angle_gamma   90.00
#
_symmetry.space_group_name_H-M   'P 1'
#
loop_
_entity.id
_entity.type
_entity.pdbx_description
1 polymer ?
#
loop_
_entity_poly.entity_id
_entity_poly.type
_entity_poly.pdbx_seq_one_letter_code
_entity_poly.pdbx_strand_id
1 'polypeptide(L)'
;LTVQIDSYNQQYGTQYQYLIPCNLYGEYDKYGNDSHFIASLIKKIHNAKINNEDKITLFGDGSPLRQFMYSDDLAYVIKYCLDNNIYNNMNVAIDKNLSISEMAQVALRACDAEYMEIEYDITELNGQYRKDVSISLLKEKIPSFNPIDLYNGIKKTYHYLVKNNII
;
A
#
# COMPACT_ATOMS: atom_id res chain seq x y z
N LEU A 1 1.69 9.95 20.67
CA LEU A 1 0.28 9.57 20.57
C LEU A 1 0.00 8.25 21.30
N THR A 2 0.76 7.17 21.12
CA THR A 2 0.52 5.85 21.76
C THR A 2 0.50 5.95 23.29
N VAL A 3 1.53 6.57 23.90
CA VAL A 3 1.58 6.82 25.35
C VAL A 3 0.37 7.64 25.85
N GLN A 4 -0.10 8.61 25.06
CA GLN A 4 -1.28 9.40 25.44
C GLN A 4 -2.54 8.53 25.46
N ILE A 5 -2.74 7.65 24.48
CA ILE A 5 -3.86 6.71 24.42
C ILE A 5 -3.86 5.82 25.66
N ASP A 6 -2.72 5.22 26.00
CA ASP A 6 -2.58 4.35 27.16
C ASP A 6 -2.88 5.12 28.47
N SER A 7 -2.38 6.37 28.59
CA SER A 7 -2.65 7.21 29.75
C SER A 7 -4.12 7.60 29.88
N TYR A 8 -4.80 7.93 28.77
CA TYR A 8 -6.24 8.23 28.79
C TYR A 8 -7.06 6.99 29.17
N ASN A 9 -6.73 5.82 28.61
CA ASN A 9 -7.39 4.58 28.96
C ASN A 9 -7.26 4.30 30.46
N GLN A 10 -6.06 4.47 31.04
CA GLN A 10 -5.82 4.24 32.45
C GLN A 10 -6.52 5.28 33.35
N GLN A 11 -6.47 6.57 32.98
CA GLN A 11 -6.97 7.65 33.82
C GLN A 11 -8.50 7.80 33.76
N TYR A 12 -9.10 7.58 32.60
CA TYR A 12 -10.52 7.86 32.35
C TYR A 12 -11.37 6.62 32.02
N GLY A 13 -10.76 5.44 32.01
CA GLY A 13 -11.46 4.18 31.66
C GLY A 13 -11.95 4.15 30.20
N THR A 14 -11.31 4.90 29.32
CA THR A 14 -11.65 4.89 27.89
C THR A 14 -11.14 3.63 27.22
N GLN A 15 -11.67 3.32 26.04
CA GLN A 15 -11.28 2.17 25.23
C GLN A 15 -10.69 2.64 23.89
N TYR A 16 -9.79 3.61 23.95
CA TYR A 16 -9.10 4.07 22.76
C TYR A 16 -8.06 3.05 22.29
N GLN A 17 -7.94 2.90 20.99
CA GLN A 17 -6.93 2.07 20.37
C GLN A 17 -6.20 2.82 19.25
N TYR A 18 -5.07 2.28 18.85
CA TYR A 18 -4.40 2.71 17.62
C TYR A 18 -4.11 1.51 16.72
N LEU A 19 -4.24 1.73 15.43
CA LEU A 19 -3.87 0.81 14.39
C LEU A 19 -2.67 1.38 13.61
N ILE A 20 -1.66 0.56 13.38
CA ILE A 20 -0.46 0.95 12.64
C ILE A 20 -0.48 0.25 11.28
N PRO A 21 -0.96 0.92 10.20
CA PRO A 21 -0.99 0.31 8.89
C PRO A 21 0.41 0.21 8.27
N CYS A 22 0.60 -0.76 7.38
CA CYS A 22 1.70 -0.74 6.43
C CYS A 22 1.50 0.37 5.37
N ASN A 23 2.29 0.38 4.29
CA ASN A 23 2.05 1.36 3.23
C ASN A 23 0.68 1.12 2.60
N LEU A 24 -0.10 2.19 2.48
CA LEU A 24 -1.42 2.16 1.86
C LEU A 24 -1.36 2.68 0.43
N TYR A 25 -2.29 2.23 -0.41
CA TYR A 25 -2.55 2.78 -1.74
C TYR A 25 -4.05 2.65 -2.07
N GLY A 26 -4.52 3.42 -3.02
CA GLY A 26 -5.92 3.40 -3.46
C GLY A 26 -6.28 4.63 -4.28
N GLU A 27 -7.54 4.73 -4.67
CA GLU A 27 -8.05 5.72 -5.62
C GLU A 27 -7.88 7.17 -5.17
N TYR A 28 -7.86 7.40 -3.86
CA TYR A 28 -7.82 8.73 -3.25
C TYR A 28 -6.42 9.13 -2.75
N ASP A 29 -5.37 8.42 -3.20
CA ASP A 29 -3.99 8.79 -2.93
C ASP A 29 -3.59 10.07 -3.68
N LYS A 30 -2.43 10.62 -3.37
CA LYS A 30 -1.87 11.78 -4.08
C LYS A 30 -1.25 11.33 -5.40
N TYR A 31 -1.70 11.91 -6.52
CA TYR A 31 -1.17 11.64 -7.87
C TYR A 31 -0.36 12.83 -8.43
N GLY A 32 0.07 13.76 -7.57
CA GLY A 32 0.93 14.91 -7.90
C GLY A 32 2.44 14.60 -7.84
N ASN A 33 3.24 15.65 -7.69
CA ASN A 33 4.71 15.53 -7.63
C ASN A 33 5.21 14.80 -6.36
N ASP A 34 4.45 14.86 -5.26
CA ASP A 34 4.77 14.21 -3.98
C ASP A 34 3.98 12.90 -3.80
N SER A 35 3.82 12.13 -4.87
CA SER A 35 3.07 10.88 -4.87
C SER A 35 3.78 9.78 -4.06
N HIS A 36 3.02 8.93 -3.38
CA HIS A 36 3.54 7.69 -2.82
C HIS A 36 3.93 6.70 -3.92
N PHE A 37 4.70 5.66 -3.56
CA PHE A 37 5.32 4.75 -4.54
C PHE A 37 4.33 4.14 -5.53
N ILE A 38 3.24 3.49 -5.07
CA ILE A 38 2.26 2.86 -5.97
C ILE A 38 1.55 3.90 -6.85
N ALA A 39 1.18 5.04 -6.29
CA ALA A 39 0.56 6.13 -7.04
C ALA A 39 1.50 6.70 -8.12
N SER A 40 2.78 6.92 -7.77
CA SER A 40 3.81 7.35 -8.71
C SER A 40 4.05 6.32 -9.81
N LEU A 41 4.09 5.04 -9.46
CA LEU A 41 4.29 3.93 -10.40
C LEU A 41 3.14 3.84 -11.41
N ILE A 42 1.89 3.87 -10.95
CA ILE A 42 0.70 3.89 -11.82
C ILE A 42 0.77 5.07 -12.79
N LYS A 43 1.12 6.27 -12.29
CA LYS A 43 1.23 7.46 -13.13
C LYS A 43 2.36 7.36 -14.15
N LYS A 44 3.52 6.83 -13.77
CA LYS A 44 4.64 6.58 -14.70
C LYS A 44 4.22 5.64 -15.84
N ILE A 45 3.57 4.52 -15.50
CA ILE A 45 3.09 3.54 -16.48
C ILE A 45 2.06 4.19 -17.41
N HIS A 46 1.11 4.94 -16.87
CA HIS A 46 0.09 5.62 -17.66
C HIS A 46 0.71 6.63 -18.66
N ASN A 47 1.63 7.48 -18.18
CA ASN A 47 2.31 8.45 -19.02
C ASN A 47 3.14 7.77 -20.13
N ALA A 48 3.87 6.70 -19.80
CA ALA A 48 4.62 5.94 -20.79
C ALA A 48 3.70 5.34 -21.89
N LYS A 49 2.50 4.82 -21.49
CA LYS A 49 1.48 4.35 -22.44
C LYS A 49 1.01 5.47 -23.40
N ILE A 50 0.68 6.64 -22.87
CA ILE A 50 0.21 7.78 -23.69
C ILE A 50 1.31 8.24 -24.66
N ASN A 51 2.55 8.26 -24.20
CA ASN A 51 3.70 8.68 -25.00
C ASN A 51 4.23 7.60 -25.97
N ASN A 52 3.63 6.38 -25.97
CA ASN A 52 4.10 5.22 -26.72
C ASN A 52 5.55 4.83 -26.38
N GLU A 53 5.93 4.97 -25.11
CA GLU A 53 7.21 4.52 -24.59
C GLU A 53 7.16 3.02 -24.30
N ASP A 54 8.27 2.32 -24.46
CA ASP A 54 8.40 0.88 -24.22
C ASP A 54 9.05 0.53 -22.89
N LYS A 55 9.34 1.54 -22.05
CA LYS A 55 10.01 1.37 -20.77
C LYS A 55 9.60 2.39 -19.72
N ILE A 56 9.82 2.02 -18.47
CA ILE A 56 9.73 2.92 -17.30
C ILE A 56 11.02 2.86 -16.49
N THR A 57 11.40 3.96 -15.85
CA THR A 57 12.58 4.01 -14.98
C THR A 57 12.18 4.07 -13.52
N LEU A 58 12.77 3.20 -12.68
CA LEU A 58 12.64 3.20 -11.23
C LEU A 58 13.98 3.55 -10.57
N PHE A 59 13.93 4.26 -9.44
CA PHE A 59 15.12 4.59 -8.65
C PHE A 59 15.59 3.38 -7.84
N GLY A 60 16.93 3.27 -7.70
CA GLY A 60 17.59 2.16 -7.03
C GLY A 60 17.64 0.90 -7.88
N ASP A 61 17.87 -0.25 -7.26
CA ASP A 61 18.02 -1.56 -7.92
C ASP A 61 16.76 -2.45 -7.87
N GLY A 62 15.68 -1.94 -7.28
CA GLY A 62 14.42 -2.67 -7.14
C GLY A 62 14.40 -3.75 -6.05
N SER A 63 15.49 -3.95 -5.30
CA SER A 63 15.59 -5.00 -4.28
C SER A 63 14.84 -4.73 -2.96
N PRO A 64 14.60 -3.49 -2.50
CA PRO A 64 13.94 -3.24 -1.22
C PRO A 64 12.57 -3.90 -1.10
N LEU A 65 12.30 -4.47 0.08
CA LEU A 65 11.09 -5.21 0.39
C LEU A 65 10.07 -4.33 1.13
N ARG A 66 8.81 -4.37 0.71
CA ARG A 66 7.72 -3.59 1.31
C ARG A 66 6.42 -4.40 1.39
N GLN A 67 5.58 -4.02 2.36
CA GLN A 67 4.17 -4.42 2.41
C GLN A 67 3.32 -3.24 1.90
N PHE A 68 2.41 -3.51 0.98
CA PHE A 68 1.43 -2.53 0.50
C PHE A 68 0.02 -3.11 0.61
N MET A 69 -0.88 -2.38 1.20
CA MET A 69 -2.27 -2.78 1.42
C MET A 69 -3.23 -1.77 0.77
N TYR A 70 -4.28 -2.27 0.16
CA TYR A 70 -5.32 -1.43 -0.41
C TYR A 70 -6.11 -0.71 0.70
N SER A 71 -6.46 0.55 0.49
CA SER A 71 -7.03 1.42 1.53
C SER A 71 -8.36 0.92 2.10
N ASP A 72 -9.21 0.29 1.28
CA ASP A 72 -10.48 -0.26 1.74
C ASP A 72 -10.29 -1.43 2.70
N ASP A 73 -9.18 -2.16 2.61
CA ASP A 73 -8.85 -3.23 3.56
C ASP A 73 -8.60 -2.68 4.96
N LEU A 74 -7.95 -1.50 5.08
CA LEU A 74 -7.82 -0.82 6.36
C LEU A 74 -9.19 -0.37 6.89
N ALA A 75 -10.04 0.19 6.02
CA ALA A 75 -11.39 0.59 6.39
C ALA A 75 -12.22 -0.59 6.88
N TYR A 76 -12.09 -1.75 6.23
CA TYR A 76 -12.71 -3.00 6.70
C TYR A 76 -12.23 -3.37 8.11
N VAL A 77 -10.92 -3.35 8.38
CA VAL A 77 -10.35 -3.67 9.70
C VAL A 77 -10.88 -2.71 10.76
N ILE A 78 -10.90 -1.40 10.48
CA ILE A 78 -11.43 -0.38 11.40
C ILE A 78 -12.90 -0.68 11.71
N LYS A 79 -13.72 -0.86 10.68
CA LYS A 79 -15.15 -1.17 10.84
C LYS A 79 -15.35 -2.46 11.64
N TYR A 80 -14.61 -3.52 11.32
CA TYR A 80 -14.70 -4.79 12.02
C TYR A 80 -14.36 -4.65 13.51
N CYS A 81 -13.31 -3.91 13.84
CA CYS A 81 -12.94 -3.65 15.22
C CYS A 81 -14.06 -2.92 16.00
N LEU A 82 -14.67 -1.91 15.37
CA LEU A 82 -15.78 -1.17 15.99
C LEU A 82 -17.02 -2.04 16.19
N ASP A 83 -17.43 -2.80 15.18
CA ASP A 83 -18.61 -3.66 15.23
C ASP A 83 -18.47 -4.81 16.24
N ASN A 84 -17.25 -5.27 16.52
CA ASN A 84 -16.98 -6.43 17.39
C ASN A 84 -16.34 -6.04 18.73
N ASN A 85 -16.27 -4.73 19.06
CA ASN A 85 -15.69 -4.24 20.32
C ASN A 85 -14.25 -4.73 20.55
N ILE A 86 -13.42 -4.71 19.47
CA ILE A 86 -12.00 -5.06 19.54
C ILE A 86 -11.21 -3.78 19.76
N TYR A 87 -10.59 -3.63 20.93
CA TYR A 87 -9.84 -2.43 21.35
C TYR A 87 -8.34 -2.69 21.50
N ASN A 88 -7.80 -3.65 20.75
CA ASN A 88 -6.37 -3.99 20.80
C ASN A 88 -5.56 -3.06 19.90
N ASN A 89 -4.47 -2.53 20.44
CA ASN A 89 -3.45 -1.85 19.62
C ASN A 89 -2.77 -2.88 18.72
N MET A 90 -2.80 -2.69 17.39
CA MET A 90 -2.23 -3.69 16.48
C MET A 90 -1.68 -3.08 15.20
N ASN A 91 -0.74 -3.82 14.60
CA ASN A 91 -0.31 -3.56 13.24
C ASN A 91 -1.36 -4.11 12.25
N VAL A 92 -1.60 -3.35 11.18
CA VAL A 92 -2.53 -3.73 10.12
C VAL A 92 -1.76 -3.77 8.80
N ALA A 93 -1.47 -4.96 8.31
CA ALA A 93 -0.70 -5.17 7.09
C ALA A 93 -1.12 -6.48 6.40
N ILE A 94 -0.57 -6.71 5.22
CA ILE A 94 -0.66 -8.00 4.53
C ILE A 94 0.52 -8.90 4.95
N ASP A 95 0.36 -10.21 4.83
CA ASP A 95 1.40 -11.20 5.20
C ASP A 95 2.41 -11.46 4.07
N LYS A 96 2.56 -10.51 3.17
CA LYS A 96 3.44 -10.67 2.02
C LYS A 96 4.31 -9.44 1.82
N ASN A 97 5.63 -9.65 1.91
CA ASN A 97 6.61 -8.69 1.42
C ASN A 97 6.85 -8.94 -0.07
N LEU A 98 6.87 -7.87 -0.84
CA LEU A 98 7.30 -7.88 -2.23
C LEU A 98 8.45 -6.91 -2.41
N SER A 99 9.37 -7.23 -3.30
CA SER A 99 10.38 -6.28 -3.75
C SER A 99 9.74 -5.17 -4.60
N ILE A 100 10.40 -4.04 -4.67
CA ILE A 100 10.01 -2.94 -5.58
C ILE A 100 9.89 -3.45 -7.01
N SER A 101 10.82 -4.33 -7.44
CA SER A 101 10.81 -4.97 -8.75
C SER A 101 9.56 -5.83 -8.96
N GLU A 102 9.25 -6.74 -8.02
CA GLU A 102 8.04 -7.59 -8.11
C GLU A 102 6.76 -6.75 -8.16
N MET A 103 6.67 -5.69 -7.34
CA MET A 103 5.52 -4.79 -7.35
C MET A 103 5.37 -4.06 -8.68
N ALA A 104 6.48 -3.62 -9.29
CA ALA A 104 6.46 -2.97 -10.59
C ALA A 104 5.97 -3.92 -11.70
N GLN A 105 6.42 -5.18 -11.68
CA GLN A 105 5.92 -6.20 -12.60
C GLN A 105 4.40 -6.45 -12.43
N VAL A 106 3.91 -6.48 -11.19
CA VAL A 106 2.46 -6.58 -10.93
C VAL A 106 1.72 -5.35 -11.45
N ALA A 107 2.28 -4.15 -11.26
CA ALA A 107 1.66 -2.91 -11.72
C ALA A 107 1.61 -2.82 -13.27
N LEU A 108 2.67 -3.22 -13.96
CA LEU A 108 2.66 -3.30 -15.43
C LEU A 108 1.49 -4.17 -15.93
N ARG A 109 1.33 -5.36 -15.36
CA ARG A 109 0.22 -6.26 -15.70
C ARG A 109 -1.14 -5.65 -15.38
N ALA A 110 -1.28 -5.04 -14.20
CA ALA A 110 -2.54 -4.45 -13.75
C ALA A 110 -2.97 -3.23 -14.57
N CYS A 111 -2.00 -2.55 -15.20
CA CYS A 111 -2.22 -1.40 -16.09
C CYS A 111 -2.23 -1.77 -17.59
N ASP A 112 -2.27 -3.06 -17.95
CA ASP A 112 -2.19 -3.57 -19.33
C ASP A 112 -0.98 -3.00 -20.10
N ALA A 113 0.20 -3.12 -19.49
CA ALA A 113 1.48 -2.58 -19.98
C ALA A 113 2.64 -3.59 -19.87
N GLU A 114 2.35 -4.90 -19.96
CA GLU A 114 3.35 -5.98 -19.81
C GLU A 114 4.45 -5.94 -20.87
N TYR A 115 4.24 -5.22 -21.96
CA TYR A 115 5.23 -5.04 -23.02
C TYR A 115 6.36 -4.09 -22.62
N MET A 116 6.19 -3.32 -21.55
CA MET A 116 7.19 -2.34 -21.09
C MET A 116 8.31 -3.00 -20.30
N GLU A 117 9.53 -2.53 -20.53
CA GLU A 117 10.70 -2.87 -19.73
C GLU A 117 10.82 -1.97 -18.49
N ILE A 118 11.44 -2.51 -17.45
CA ILE A 118 11.80 -1.76 -16.25
C ILE A 118 13.28 -1.50 -16.26
N GLU A 119 13.68 -0.23 -16.39
CA GLU A 119 15.05 0.22 -16.18
C GLU A 119 15.25 0.65 -14.72
N TYR A 120 16.44 0.43 -14.18
CA TYR A 120 16.79 0.79 -12.82
C TYR A 120 17.88 1.86 -12.81
N ASP A 121 17.58 3.02 -12.24
CA ASP A 121 18.57 4.05 -11.99
C ASP A 121 19.30 3.79 -10.67
N ILE A 122 20.37 3.02 -10.76
CA ILE A 122 21.20 2.64 -9.62
C ILE A 122 22.06 3.78 -9.06
N THR A 123 22.05 4.96 -9.65
CA THR A 123 22.70 6.15 -9.09
C THR A 123 21.91 6.74 -7.94
N GLU A 124 20.61 6.42 -7.86
CA GLU A 124 19.72 6.81 -6.79
C GLU A 124 19.71 5.77 -5.65
N LEU A 125 19.45 6.24 -4.42
CA LEU A 125 19.51 5.40 -3.23
C LEU A 125 18.30 4.45 -3.13
N ASN A 126 18.55 3.21 -2.74
CA ASN A 126 17.52 2.20 -2.47
C ASN A 126 16.61 2.52 -1.25
N GLY A 127 17.08 3.36 -0.33
CA GLY A 127 16.44 3.49 0.97
C GLY A 127 16.62 2.23 1.84
N GLN A 128 15.78 2.09 2.88
CA GLN A 128 15.85 0.95 3.80
C GLN A 128 15.53 -0.36 3.07
N TYR A 129 16.39 -1.39 3.22
CA TYR A 129 16.24 -2.68 2.52
C TYR A 129 14.92 -3.38 2.85
N ARG A 130 14.52 -3.44 4.13
CA ARG A 130 13.29 -4.11 4.55
C ARG A 130 12.51 -3.29 5.56
N LYS A 131 11.20 -3.16 5.35
CA LYS A 131 10.27 -2.48 6.25
C LYS A 131 8.96 -3.23 6.26
N ASP A 132 8.80 -4.08 7.26
CA ASP A 132 7.59 -4.88 7.46
C ASP A 132 7.24 -4.98 8.95
N VAL A 133 6.02 -5.38 9.22
CA VAL A 133 5.49 -5.54 10.57
C VAL A 133 4.85 -6.91 10.74
N SER A 134 4.84 -7.43 11.97
CA SER A 134 4.12 -8.64 12.32
C SER A 134 2.61 -8.37 12.37
N ILE A 135 1.83 -9.28 11.80
CA ILE A 135 0.36 -9.25 11.78
C ILE A 135 -0.27 -10.39 12.59
N SER A 136 0.49 -11.00 13.49
CA SER A 136 0.00 -12.14 14.29
C SER A 136 -1.26 -11.81 15.06
N LEU A 137 -1.29 -10.62 15.70
CA LEU A 137 -2.48 -10.18 16.46
C LEU A 137 -3.66 -9.86 15.53
N LEU A 138 -3.43 -9.28 14.36
CA LEU A 138 -4.48 -9.05 13.37
C LEU A 138 -5.13 -10.37 12.94
N LYS A 139 -4.33 -11.39 12.64
CA LYS A 139 -4.83 -12.73 12.28
C LYS A 139 -5.60 -13.41 13.43
N GLU A 140 -5.16 -13.20 14.66
CA GLU A 140 -5.84 -13.72 15.85
C GLU A 140 -7.20 -13.05 16.05
N LYS A 141 -7.26 -11.72 15.95
CA LYS A 141 -8.47 -10.94 16.23
C LYS A 141 -9.46 -10.92 15.07
N ILE A 142 -8.97 -11.00 13.84
CA ILE A 142 -9.78 -10.96 12.62
C ILE A 142 -9.37 -12.13 11.71
N PRO A 143 -9.67 -13.38 12.07
CA PRO A 143 -9.25 -14.55 11.28
C PRO A 143 -9.90 -14.60 9.89
N SER A 144 -11.00 -13.89 9.68
CA SER A 144 -11.66 -13.75 8.38
C SER A 144 -11.05 -12.68 7.49
N PHE A 145 -10.05 -11.92 7.96
CA PHE A 145 -9.43 -10.87 7.16
C PHE A 145 -8.73 -11.47 5.93
N ASN A 146 -9.24 -11.10 4.76
CA ASN A 146 -8.75 -11.53 3.47
C ASN A 146 -8.56 -10.31 2.57
N PRO A 147 -7.39 -9.65 2.60
CA PRO A 147 -7.14 -8.43 1.85
C PRO A 147 -7.14 -8.68 0.34
N ILE A 148 -7.49 -7.64 -0.42
CA ILE A 148 -7.38 -7.66 -1.88
C ILE A 148 -5.91 -7.86 -2.28
N ASP A 149 -5.65 -8.72 -3.26
CA ASP A 149 -4.29 -8.87 -3.79
C ASP A 149 -3.83 -7.62 -4.55
N LEU A 150 -2.51 -7.46 -4.66
CA LEU A 150 -1.90 -6.26 -5.23
C LEU A 150 -2.33 -6.01 -6.69
N TYR A 151 -2.47 -7.07 -7.49
CA TYR A 151 -2.89 -6.95 -8.89
C TYR A 151 -4.29 -6.36 -9.01
N ASN A 152 -5.26 -6.93 -8.28
CA ASN A 152 -6.65 -6.48 -8.32
C ASN A 152 -6.81 -5.08 -7.72
N GLY A 153 -6.10 -4.77 -6.64
CA GLY A 153 -6.11 -3.43 -6.02
C GLY A 153 -5.55 -2.36 -6.97
N ILE A 154 -4.40 -2.61 -7.61
CA ILE A 154 -3.82 -1.68 -8.60
C ILE A 154 -4.74 -1.54 -9.81
N LYS A 155 -5.28 -2.63 -10.33
CA LYS A 155 -6.18 -2.61 -11.49
C LYS A 155 -7.43 -1.76 -11.21
N LYS A 156 -8.05 -1.95 -10.04
CA LYS A 156 -9.20 -1.15 -9.60
C LYS A 156 -8.84 0.34 -9.51
N THR A 157 -7.72 0.65 -8.85
CA THR A 157 -7.20 2.01 -8.72
C THR A 157 -6.96 2.64 -10.10
N TYR A 158 -6.22 1.97 -10.98
CA TYR A 158 -5.90 2.46 -12.32
C TYR A 158 -7.15 2.76 -13.15
N HIS A 159 -8.12 1.84 -13.19
CA HIS A 159 -9.37 2.04 -13.90
C HIS A 159 -10.15 3.25 -13.37
N TYR A 160 -10.20 3.44 -12.05
CA TYR A 160 -10.84 4.59 -11.43
C TYR A 160 -10.18 5.90 -11.87
N LEU A 161 -8.85 5.96 -11.83
CA LEU A 161 -8.08 7.16 -12.17
C LEU A 161 -8.28 7.57 -13.64
N VAL A 162 -8.19 6.61 -14.55
CA VAL A 162 -8.41 6.85 -15.99
C VAL A 162 -9.86 7.27 -16.26
N LYS A 163 -10.84 6.55 -15.69
CA LYS A 163 -12.27 6.86 -15.86
C LYS A 163 -12.65 8.28 -15.40
N ASN A 164 -11.99 8.77 -14.35
CA ASN A 164 -12.28 10.08 -13.75
C ASN A 164 -11.32 11.19 -14.22
N ASN A 165 -10.47 10.92 -15.23
CA ASN A 165 -9.48 11.87 -15.77
C ASN A 165 -8.57 12.48 -14.69
N ILE A 166 -8.13 11.66 -13.72
CA ILE A 166 -7.20 12.07 -12.65
C ILE A 166 -5.75 11.97 -13.13
N ILE A 167 -5.49 11.01 -14.02
CA ILE A 167 -4.19 10.78 -14.71
C ILE A 167 -4.42 10.62 -16.20
#